data_6e42fde8ceef663fe3e8658137b716af
#
_entry.id   6e42fde8ceef663fe3e8658137b716af
#
_cell.length_a   1.000
_cell.length_b   1.000
_cell.length_c   1.000
_cell.angle_alpha   90.00
_cell.angle_beta   90.00
_cell.angle_gamma   90.00
#
_symmetry.space_group_name_H-M   'P 1'
#
loop_
_entity.id
_entity.type
_entity.pdbx_description
1 polymer ?
#
loop_
_entity_poly.entity_id
_entity_poly.type
_entity_poly.pdbx_seq_one_letter_code
_entity_poly.pdbx_strand_id
1 'polypeptide(L)'
;MSYNQPGPYGAQPPQQPGPYGGPQPGPYGQPAPQPGYGYPQQPPPPGIPPQGYPQQPQPAYGYQQPGMPQQPPYGGMPQQPKKSKAGVIIAVVVAVAVIAGAGWYFTKGGGASGTVAADTKGYKLVVPESVDDFKKDPAYKGSTALSDKDRTELEGIGIKNPTKVGMNYKSGDPANPLATKSLSFQGIYGDLADPEKTVDAYFAIAKLKAGDDKSASVELLDSPKTITPSGFSGAVLKCQAMKISLTASTATKGPKEFTVPICIWGDYSTLGMVSASDAASLLAGKPGSTLEQTADLTAKLYKTARVKA
;
A
#
# COMPACT_ATOMS: atom_id res chain seq x y z
N MET A 1 -44.14 42.44 44.51
CA MET A 1 -43.60 43.80 44.34
C MET A 1 -42.46 43.72 43.38
N SER A 2 -42.75 44.00 42.16
CA SER A 2 -42.52 45.22 41.39
C SER A 2 -41.12 45.29 40.80
N TYR A 3 -41.10 45.10 39.46
CA TYR A 3 -40.46 45.90 38.37
C TYR A 3 -38.91 46.05 38.42
N ASN A 4 -38.18 45.79 37.38
CA ASN A 4 -38.11 46.51 36.10
C ASN A 4 -37.25 45.77 35.09
N GLN A 5 -37.79 45.66 33.88
CA GLN A 5 -37.07 45.41 32.66
C GLN A 5 -36.74 46.75 31.99
N PRO A 6 -35.63 46.92 31.31
CA PRO A 6 -35.66 47.60 30.03
C PRO A 6 -34.98 46.81 28.91
N GLY A 7 -35.51 46.95 27.77
CA GLY A 7 -35.53 46.38 26.49
C GLY A 7 -34.35 46.71 25.54
N PRO A 8 -34.51 46.34 24.28
CA PRO A 8 -33.38 46.08 23.38
C PRO A 8 -32.98 47.32 22.55
N TYR A 9 -31.70 47.58 22.47
CA TYR A 9 -31.15 48.46 21.42
C TYR A 9 -30.28 47.69 20.50
N GLY A 10 -30.67 47.75 19.21
CA GLY A 10 -29.97 47.20 18.10
C GLY A 10 -28.66 47.94 17.78
N ALA A 11 -27.65 47.23 17.37
CA ALA A 11 -26.49 47.77 16.72
C ALA A 11 -26.50 47.35 15.25
N GLN A 12 -26.51 48.34 14.35
CA GLN A 12 -26.41 48.20 12.90
C GLN A 12 -25.04 47.65 12.47
N PRO A 13 -24.98 46.82 11.43
CA PRO A 13 -23.70 46.46 10.80
C PRO A 13 -23.10 47.56 9.94
N PRO A 14 -21.76 47.65 9.83
CA PRO A 14 -21.12 48.67 8.98
C PRO A 14 -21.32 48.37 7.50
N GLN A 15 -21.57 49.43 6.75
CA GLN A 15 -21.75 49.45 5.29
C GLN A 15 -20.41 49.20 4.58
N GLN A 16 -20.45 48.36 3.53
CA GLN A 16 -19.41 48.18 2.52
C GLN A 16 -19.21 49.43 1.67
N PRO A 17 -17.99 49.83 1.33
CA PRO A 17 -17.74 50.81 0.27
C PRO A 17 -17.86 50.14 -1.11
N GLY A 18 -18.59 50.80 -2.00
CA GLY A 18 -18.82 50.37 -3.37
C GLY A 18 -17.62 50.57 -4.30
N PRO A 19 -17.67 50.04 -5.52
CA PRO A 19 -16.55 49.99 -6.44
C PRO A 19 -16.42 51.27 -7.27
N TYR A 20 -15.27 51.89 -7.21
CA TYR A 20 -14.87 52.92 -8.17
C TYR A 20 -14.22 52.27 -9.40
N GLY A 21 -14.74 52.62 -10.58
CA GLY A 21 -14.26 52.19 -11.87
C GLY A 21 -12.92 52.84 -12.22
N GLY A 22 -12.05 52.07 -12.82
CA GLY A 22 -10.88 52.50 -13.52
C GLY A 22 -10.94 52.10 -14.99
N PRO A 23 -10.34 52.89 -15.92
CA PRO A 23 -10.63 52.82 -17.35
C PRO A 23 -9.92 51.64 -18.04
N GLN A 24 -10.63 51.10 -19.02
CA GLN A 24 -10.21 50.07 -19.96
C GLN A 24 -9.16 50.63 -20.94
N PRO A 25 -8.01 49.95 -21.18
CA PRO A 25 -7.19 50.23 -22.37
C PRO A 25 -7.60 49.34 -23.53
N GLY A 26 -7.74 49.93 -24.68
CA GLY A 26 -8.11 49.29 -25.95
C GLY A 26 -6.97 48.46 -26.58
N PRO A 27 -7.29 47.76 -27.69
CA PRO A 27 -6.40 46.80 -28.31
C PRO A 27 -5.51 47.49 -29.34
N TYR A 28 -4.17 47.37 -29.25
CA TYR A 28 -3.25 47.47 -30.39
C TYR A 28 -1.81 47.17 -29.94
N GLY A 29 -1.12 46.33 -30.72
CA GLY A 29 0.32 46.22 -30.72
C GLY A 29 0.86 44.78 -30.65
N GLN A 30 1.00 44.15 -31.83
CA GLN A 30 1.87 42.97 -31.99
C GLN A 30 3.32 43.38 -31.73
N PRO A 31 4.11 42.59 -30.97
CA PRO A 31 5.56 42.76 -30.95
C PRO A 31 6.20 42.11 -32.18
N ALA A 32 7.13 42.83 -32.79
CA ALA A 32 7.97 42.41 -33.90
C ALA A 32 8.90 41.24 -33.52
N PRO A 33 9.37 40.45 -34.52
CA PRO A 33 10.24 39.31 -34.27
C PRO A 33 11.65 39.74 -33.90
N GLN A 34 12.19 39.14 -32.83
CA GLN A 34 13.60 39.32 -32.43
C GLN A 34 14.54 38.61 -33.40
N PRO A 35 15.72 39.21 -33.72
CA PRO A 35 16.73 38.57 -34.55
C PRO A 35 17.38 37.38 -33.81
N GLY A 36 17.46 36.22 -34.48
CA GLY A 36 18.15 35.04 -33.99
C GLY A 36 19.66 35.24 -33.96
N TYR A 37 20.26 34.94 -32.79
CA TYR A 37 21.70 34.73 -32.70
C TYR A 37 22.01 33.31 -33.16
N GLY A 38 22.70 33.24 -34.34
CA GLY A 38 23.22 31.99 -34.86
C GLY A 38 24.41 31.50 -34.03
N TYR A 39 24.36 30.24 -33.60
CA TYR A 39 25.53 29.52 -33.11
C TYR A 39 26.36 29.03 -34.31
N PRO A 40 27.71 29.09 -34.26
CA PRO A 40 28.55 28.55 -35.33
C PRO A 40 28.46 27.02 -35.36
N GLN A 41 28.14 26.49 -36.53
CA GLN A 41 28.17 25.09 -36.84
C GLN A 41 29.60 24.56 -36.82
N GLN A 42 29.88 23.55 -36.02
CA GLN A 42 31.13 22.81 -36.00
C GLN A 42 31.24 22.00 -37.30
N PRO A 43 32.42 21.98 -37.96
CA PRO A 43 32.62 21.16 -39.17
C PRO A 43 32.65 19.66 -38.84
N PRO A 44 32.17 18.79 -39.75
CA PRO A 44 32.20 17.35 -39.56
C PRO A 44 33.64 16.81 -39.63
N PRO A 45 33.94 15.74 -38.86
CA PRO A 45 35.25 15.12 -38.88
C PRO A 45 35.52 14.39 -40.24
N PRO A 46 36.80 14.25 -40.66
CA PRO A 46 37.16 13.66 -41.95
C PRO A 46 36.79 12.18 -42.02
N GLY A 47 36.28 11.77 -43.17
CA GLY A 47 35.84 10.43 -43.48
C GLY A 47 36.95 9.38 -43.45
N ILE A 48 36.65 8.20 -42.91
CA ILE A 48 37.47 6.98 -42.97
C ILE A 48 37.16 6.29 -44.33
N PRO A 49 38.19 5.86 -45.09
CA PRO A 49 37.96 5.17 -46.39
C PRO A 49 37.33 3.78 -46.18
N PRO A 50 36.50 3.30 -47.13
CA PRO A 50 35.91 1.96 -47.02
C PRO A 50 36.93 0.88 -47.36
N GLN A 51 37.18 0.01 -46.38
CA GLN A 51 37.91 -1.24 -46.60
C GLN A 51 36.96 -2.27 -47.19
N GLY A 52 37.22 -2.64 -48.46
CA GLY A 52 36.57 -3.73 -49.12
C GLY A 52 37.01 -5.08 -48.57
N TYR A 53 36.06 -5.92 -48.27
CA TYR A 53 36.31 -7.35 -47.99
C TYR A 53 36.13 -8.15 -49.29
N PRO A 54 37.05 -9.11 -49.57
CA PRO A 54 36.93 -9.97 -50.74
C PRO A 54 35.81 -10.99 -50.57
N GLN A 55 35.00 -11.14 -51.62
CA GLN A 55 33.99 -12.20 -51.75
C GLN A 55 34.71 -13.55 -51.92
N GLN A 56 34.43 -14.51 -51.05
CA GLN A 56 34.79 -15.92 -51.24
C GLN A 56 33.67 -16.62 -52.05
N PRO A 57 34.05 -17.45 -53.09
CA PRO A 57 33.07 -18.17 -53.89
C PRO A 57 32.52 -19.39 -53.14
N GLN A 58 31.19 -19.59 -53.25
CA GLN A 58 30.50 -20.79 -52.79
C GLN A 58 30.81 -21.98 -53.70
N PRO A 59 31.12 -23.18 -53.15
CA PRO A 59 31.01 -24.45 -53.92
C PRO A 59 29.56 -24.96 -53.76
N ALA A 60 28.94 -25.19 -54.90
CA ALA A 60 27.72 -25.96 -55.05
C ALA A 60 28.03 -27.46 -54.87
N TYR A 61 27.46 -28.11 -53.90
CA TYR A 61 27.27 -29.55 -53.87
C TYR A 61 25.88 -29.89 -53.36
N GLY A 62 25.04 -30.38 -54.27
CA GLY A 62 23.78 -30.99 -53.95
C GLY A 62 23.98 -32.40 -53.39
N TYR A 63 23.31 -32.70 -52.27
CA TYR A 63 22.93 -34.05 -51.91
C TYR A 63 21.47 -34.06 -51.51
N GLN A 64 20.67 -34.78 -52.24
CA GLN A 64 19.32 -35.18 -51.89
C GLN A 64 19.39 -36.11 -50.69
N GLN A 65 18.66 -35.79 -49.64
CA GLN A 65 18.41 -36.68 -48.51
C GLN A 65 16.89 -36.90 -48.37
N PRO A 66 16.46 -38.15 -48.15
CA PRO A 66 15.04 -38.54 -48.16
C PRO A 66 14.28 -37.99 -46.95
N GLY A 67 12.97 -37.75 -47.14
CA GLY A 67 12.03 -37.13 -46.23
C GLY A 67 11.99 -37.68 -44.81
N MET A 68 12.06 -36.78 -43.87
CA MET A 68 11.57 -37.00 -42.49
C MET A 68 10.14 -36.45 -42.33
N PRO A 69 9.29 -37.11 -41.54
CA PRO A 69 7.91 -36.66 -41.35
C PRO A 69 7.87 -35.29 -40.68
N GLN A 70 7.01 -34.43 -41.20
CA GLN A 70 6.69 -33.10 -40.59
C GLN A 70 6.14 -33.28 -39.17
N GLN A 71 6.86 -32.75 -38.20
CA GLN A 71 6.30 -32.50 -36.86
C GLN A 71 5.27 -31.38 -36.94
N PRO A 72 4.12 -31.52 -36.29
CA PRO A 72 3.15 -30.44 -36.23
C PRO A 72 3.72 -29.21 -35.51
N PRO A 73 3.30 -27.97 -35.87
CA PRO A 73 3.78 -26.76 -35.25
C PRO A 73 3.34 -26.75 -33.78
N TYR A 74 4.31 -26.78 -32.90
CA TYR A 74 4.08 -26.54 -31.45
C TYR A 74 3.43 -25.16 -31.28
N GLY A 75 2.22 -25.18 -30.74
CA GLY A 75 1.44 -24.01 -30.42
C GLY A 75 2.25 -23.05 -29.57
N GLY A 76 2.19 -21.76 -29.95
CA GLY A 76 2.83 -20.67 -29.24
C GLY A 76 2.50 -20.71 -27.76
N MET A 77 3.53 -20.62 -26.92
CA MET A 77 3.37 -20.41 -25.48
C MET A 77 2.48 -19.18 -25.25
N PRO A 78 1.46 -19.26 -24.40
CA PRO A 78 0.71 -18.08 -24.03
C PRO A 78 1.68 -17.08 -23.41
N GLN A 79 1.80 -15.89 -23.99
CA GLN A 79 2.54 -14.79 -23.37
C GLN A 79 1.91 -14.54 -22.00
N GLN A 80 2.70 -14.75 -20.96
CA GLN A 80 2.31 -14.34 -19.61
C GLN A 80 1.95 -12.85 -19.65
N PRO A 81 0.78 -12.45 -19.12
CA PRO A 81 0.40 -11.05 -19.06
C PRO A 81 1.49 -10.30 -18.28
N LYS A 82 2.06 -9.27 -18.89
CA LYS A 82 3.03 -8.37 -18.22
C LYS A 82 2.39 -7.87 -16.94
N LYS A 83 2.89 -8.33 -15.78
CA LYS A 83 2.43 -7.88 -14.46
C LYS A 83 2.52 -6.36 -14.43
N SER A 84 1.41 -5.68 -14.24
CA SER A 84 1.38 -4.23 -14.12
C SER A 84 2.21 -3.83 -12.90
N LYS A 85 3.10 -2.85 -13.06
CA LYS A 85 4.00 -2.39 -12.00
C LYS A 85 3.26 -1.78 -10.78
N ALA A 86 1.98 -1.42 -10.94
CA ALA A 86 1.10 -1.02 -9.84
C ALA A 86 0.83 -2.16 -8.84
N GLY A 87 0.84 -3.43 -9.29
CA GLY A 87 0.70 -4.59 -8.42
C GLY A 87 1.92 -4.83 -7.51
N VAL A 88 3.10 -4.32 -7.89
CA VAL A 88 4.33 -4.49 -7.09
C VAL A 88 4.31 -3.62 -5.83
N ILE A 89 3.76 -2.39 -5.91
CA ILE A 89 3.67 -1.49 -4.75
C ILE A 89 2.77 -2.11 -3.67
N ILE A 90 1.66 -2.74 -4.07
CA ILE A 90 0.74 -3.41 -3.15
C ILE A 90 1.36 -4.71 -2.60
N ALA A 91 2.15 -5.42 -3.40
CA ALA A 91 2.81 -6.65 -2.97
C ALA A 91 3.89 -6.42 -1.90
N VAL A 92 4.57 -5.27 -1.91
CA VAL A 92 5.57 -4.92 -0.90
C VAL A 92 4.92 -4.69 0.47
N VAL A 93 3.75 -4.03 0.53
CA VAL A 93 3.00 -3.86 1.78
C VAL A 93 2.53 -5.20 2.35
N VAL A 94 2.27 -6.19 1.49
CA VAL A 94 1.82 -7.53 1.89
C VAL A 94 2.98 -8.45 2.30
N ALA A 95 4.18 -8.29 1.69
CA ALA A 95 5.33 -9.14 1.99
C ALA A 95 5.97 -8.88 3.37
N VAL A 96 5.77 -7.68 3.93
CA VAL A 96 6.29 -7.31 5.26
C VAL A 96 5.57 -8.07 6.41
N ALA A 97 4.49 -8.76 6.14
CA ALA A 97 3.63 -9.34 7.17
C ALA A 97 4.06 -10.70 7.71
N VAL A 98 5.26 -11.20 7.45
CA VAL A 98 5.62 -12.52 7.96
C VAL A 98 7.08 -12.59 8.39
N ILE A 99 7.34 -12.60 9.70
CA ILE A 99 8.17 -13.47 10.55
C ILE A 99 9.63 -13.15 10.88
N ALA A 100 10.09 -13.27 12.04
CA ALA A 100 11.01 -14.08 12.81
C ALA A 100 11.72 -13.42 13.98
N GLY A 101 11.58 -14.08 15.08
CA GLY A 101 12.66 -14.21 16.09
C GLY A 101 13.02 -12.99 16.90
N ALA A 102 12.40 -12.81 18.07
CA ALA A 102 13.08 -12.22 19.24
C ALA A 102 12.27 -12.42 20.52
N GLY A 103 12.65 -13.34 21.30
CA GLY A 103 12.19 -13.49 22.69
C GLY A 103 12.98 -12.65 23.68
N TRP A 104 13.08 -11.33 23.54
CA TRP A 104 13.79 -10.58 24.58
C TRP A 104 13.44 -9.10 24.79
N TYR A 105 12.25 -8.63 24.44
CA TYR A 105 11.94 -7.20 24.64
C TYR A 105 10.66 -6.90 25.44
N PHE A 106 10.22 -7.82 26.30
CA PHE A 106 8.91 -7.69 26.97
C PHE A 106 8.98 -7.28 28.45
N THR A 107 9.65 -6.19 28.81
CA THR A 107 9.55 -5.74 30.21
C THR A 107 9.43 -4.26 30.46
N LYS A 108 8.90 -3.43 29.57
CA LYS A 108 8.46 -2.07 30.01
C LYS A 108 7.61 -1.37 28.94
N GLY A 109 6.34 -1.20 29.20
CA GLY A 109 5.44 -0.37 28.39
C GLY A 109 3.97 -0.57 28.74
N GLY A 110 3.56 -0.21 29.96
CA GLY A 110 2.15 -0.16 30.32
C GLY A 110 1.46 1.03 29.66
N GLY A 111 0.69 0.79 28.60
CA GLY A 111 -0.33 1.70 28.08
C GLY A 111 -1.70 1.14 28.46
N ALA A 112 -2.67 2.01 28.73
CA ALA A 112 -4.02 1.59 29.11
C ALA A 112 -4.63 0.67 28.07
N SER A 113 -4.64 -0.63 28.34
CA SER A 113 -5.13 -1.68 27.45
C SER A 113 -6.63 -1.74 27.52
N GLY A 114 -7.30 -1.68 26.37
CA GLY A 114 -8.68 -2.12 26.29
C GLY A 114 -8.75 -3.57 26.77
N THR A 115 -9.63 -3.88 27.73
CA THR A 115 -9.77 -5.23 28.27
C THR A 115 -10.22 -6.17 27.16
N VAL A 116 -9.39 -7.19 26.83
CA VAL A 116 -9.78 -8.23 25.87
C VAL A 116 -10.85 -9.11 26.50
N ALA A 117 -11.98 -9.24 25.81
CA ALA A 117 -13.11 -9.98 26.33
C ALA A 117 -12.90 -11.50 26.23
N ALA A 118 -13.19 -12.23 27.29
CA ALA A 118 -12.99 -13.69 27.36
C ALA A 118 -13.87 -14.46 26.36
N ASP A 119 -14.99 -13.90 25.94
CA ASP A 119 -15.93 -14.50 24.97
C ASP A 119 -15.43 -14.44 23.53
N THR A 120 -14.23 -13.87 23.29
CA THR A 120 -13.56 -13.86 21.97
C THR A 120 -12.87 -15.17 21.63
N LYS A 121 -12.90 -16.16 22.50
CA LYS A 121 -12.41 -17.53 22.22
C LYS A 121 -13.30 -18.26 21.21
N GLY A 122 -12.69 -19.16 20.42
CA GLY A 122 -13.40 -20.00 19.46
C GLY A 122 -13.91 -19.25 18.23
N TYR A 123 -13.21 -18.21 17.80
CA TYR A 123 -13.45 -17.56 16.52
C TYR A 123 -12.38 -17.96 15.50
N LYS A 124 -12.78 -18.00 14.24
CA LYS A 124 -11.90 -18.10 13.08
C LYS A 124 -12.08 -16.86 12.20
N LEU A 125 -11.13 -16.65 11.30
CA LEU A 125 -11.19 -15.56 10.32
C LEU A 125 -11.65 -16.09 8.97
N VAL A 126 -12.51 -15.31 8.34
CA VAL A 126 -12.91 -15.43 6.94
C VAL A 126 -12.58 -14.16 6.20
N VAL A 127 -12.54 -14.23 4.88
CA VAL A 127 -12.32 -13.08 4.02
C VAL A 127 -13.68 -12.53 3.58
N PRO A 128 -14.15 -11.37 4.09
CA PRO A 128 -15.41 -10.77 3.67
C PRO A 128 -15.39 -10.40 2.18
N GLU A 129 -16.56 -10.36 1.53
CA GLU A 129 -16.67 -9.93 0.12
C GLU A 129 -16.36 -8.43 -0.06
N SER A 130 -16.72 -7.64 0.95
CA SER A 130 -16.44 -6.20 0.98
C SER A 130 -16.21 -5.72 2.40
N VAL A 131 -15.55 -4.58 2.51
CA VAL A 131 -15.33 -3.85 3.76
C VAL A 131 -15.63 -2.40 3.47
N ASP A 132 -16.76 -1.89 3.97
CA ASP A 132 -17.25 -0.58 3.59
C ASP A 132 -17.45 -0.44 2.06
N ASP A 133 -16.85 0.57 1.42
CA ASP A 133 -16.83 0.76 -0.02
C ASP A 133 -15.74 -0.05 -0.75
N PHE A 134 -14.88 -0.75 -0.01
CA PHE A 134 -13.82 -1.58 -0.56
C PHE A 134 -14.35 -2.96 -0.97
N LYS A 135 -14.07 -3.37 -2.21
CA LYS A 135 -14.39 -4.70 -2.77
C LYS A 135 -13.11 -5.50 -2.96
N LYS A 136 -13.21 -6.83 -2.90
CA LYS A 136 -12.07 -7.72 -3.18
C LYS A 136 -11.38 -7.32 -4.48
N ASP A 137 -10.04 -7.22 -4.45
CA ASP A 137 -9.26 -7.02 -5.66
C ASP A 137 -9.23 -8.32 -6.48
N PRO A 138 -9.83 -8.36 -7.68
CA PRO A 138 -9.87 -9.58 -8.51
C PRO A 138 -8.50 -10.03 -8.98
N ALA A 139 -7.50 -9.14 -8.96
CA ALA A 139 -6.12 -9.47 -9.31
C ALA A 139 -5.38 -10.21 -8.18
N TYR A 140 -5.90 -10.23 -6.97
CA TYR A 140 -5.28 -10.87 -5.82
C TYR A 140 -6.01 -12.17 -5.44
N LYS A 141 -5.30 -13.29 -5.48
CA LYS A 141 -5.88 -14.64 -5.24
C LYS A 141 -6.08 -14.99 -3.75
N GLY A 142 -5.76 -14.06 -2.85
CA GLY A 142 -5.73 -14.34 -1.42
C GLY A 142 -4.39 -14.95 -0.97
N SER A 143 -4.21 -15.04 0.33
CA SER A 143 -3.02 -15.65 0.96
C SER A 143 -3.45 -16.50 2.15
N THR A 144 -3.31 -17.81 2.02
CA THR A 144 -3.66 -18.78 3.08
C THR A 144 -2.49 -19.69 3.44
N ALA A 145 -1.43 -19.72 2.64
CA ALA A 145 -0.29 -20.59 2.91
C ALA A 145 0.57 -20.02 4.05
N LEU A 146 0.94 -20.90 4.99
CA LEU A 146 1.97 -20.69 6.00
C LEU A 146 3.12 -21.66 5.73
N SER A 147 4.35 -21.17 5.64
CA SER A 147 5.53 -22.04 5.68
C SER A 147 5.75 -22.58 7.09
N ASP A 148 6.52 -23.67 7.22
CA ASP A 148 6.87 -24.22 8.53
C ASP A 148 7.63 -23.20 9.39
N LYS A 149 8.47 -22.39 8.75
CA LYS A 149 9.15 -21.27 9.40
C LYS A 149 8.14 -20.28 9.96
N ASP A 150 7.15 -19.83 9.15
CA ASP A 150 6.13 -18.88 9.57
C ASP A 150 5.29 -19.45 10.74
N ARG A 151 4.95 -20.73 10.66
CA ARG A 151 4.22 -21.41 11.74
C ARG A 151 5.00 -21.37 13.05
N THR A 152 6.26 -21.80 13.02
CA THR A 152 7.13 -21.81 14.21
C THR A 152 7.25 -20.43 14.85
N GLU A 153 7.34 -19.40 14.05
CA GLU A 153 7.50 -18.05 14.54
C GLU A 153 6.20 -17.47 15.11
N LEU A 154 5.04 -17.78 14.52
CA LEU A 154 3.74 -17.42 15.08
C LEU A 154 3.49 -18.18 16.41
N GLU A 155 3.89 -19.43 16.50
CA GLU A 155 3.85 -20.19 17.75
C GLU A 155 4.79 -19.60 18.81
N GLY A 156 5.96 -19.11 18.38
CA GLY A 156 6.94 -18.42 19.25
C GLY A 156 6.43 -17.13 19.87
N ILE A 157 5.48 -16.43 19.24
CA ILE A 157 4.82 -15.24 19.79
C ILE A 157 3.50 -15.54 20.51
N GLY A 158 3.18 -16.82 20.73
CA GLY A 158 2.06 -17.25 21.56
C GLY A 158 0.76 -17.55 20.80
N ILE A 159 0.82 -17.77 19.48
CA ILE A 159 -0.35 -18.22 18.70
C ILE A 159 -0.24 -19.72 18.46
N LYS A 160 -1.08 -20.54 19.09
CA LYS A 160 -1.11 -21.98 18.88
C LYS A 160 -2.00 -22.33 17.67
N ASN A 161 -1.58 -23.33 16.90
CA ASN A 161 -2.29 -23.82 15.73
C ASN A 161 -2.65 -22.71 14.73
N PRO A 162 -1.68 -21.88 14.32
CA PRO A 162 -1.96 -20.71 13.49
C PRO A 162 -2.47 -21.11 12.11
N THR A 163 -3.53 -20.44 11.67
CA THR A 163 -4.06 -20.50 10.30
C THR A 163 -4.12 -19.10 9.74
N LYS A 164 -3.65 -18.92 8.50
CA LYS A 164 -3.57 -17.63 7.84
C LYS A 164 -4.70 -17.42 6.84
N VAL A 165 -5.20 -16.20 6.78
CA VAL A 165 -6.04 -15.68 5.69
C VAL A 165 -5.53 -14.31 5.27
N GLY A 166 -5.81 -13.92 4.03
CA GLY A 166 -5.44 -12.57 3.59
C GLY A 166 -6.12 -12.19 2.30
N MET A 167 -6.41 -10.90 2.14
CA MET A 167 -7.04 -10.34 0.96
C MET A 167 -6.65 -8.87 0.79
N ASN A 168 -6.57 -8.47 -0.47
CA ASN A 168 -6.50 -7.07 -0.85
C ASN A 168 -7.85 -6.62 -1.39
N TYR A 169 -8.21 -5.40 -1.05
CA TYR A 169 -9.45 -4.76 -1.47
C TYR A 169 -9.12 -3.45 -2.16
N LYS A 170 -10.01 -3.03 -3.04
CA LYS A 170 -9.94 -1.75 -3.74
C LYS A 170 -11.29 -1.03 -3.67
N SER A 171 -11.20 0.29 -3.67
CA SER A 171 -12.32 1.21 -3.77
C SER A 171 -11.95 2.32 -4.75
N GLY A 172 -12.94 3.06 -5.25
CA GLY A 172 -12.77 4.12 -6.23
C GLY A 172 -13.13 3.69 -7.65
N ASP A 173 -13.00 4.62 -8.59
CA ASP A 173 -13.32 4.39 -10.00
C ASP A 173 -12.16 3.63 -10.70
N PRO A 174 -12.41 2.44 -11.27
CA PRO A 174 -11.40 1.69 -12.01
C PRO A 174 -10.85 2.43 -13.24
N ALA A 175 -11.64 3.35 -13.83
CA ALA A 175 -11.21 4.18 -14.95
C ALA A 175 -10.28 5.33 -14.52
N ASN A 176 -10.24 5.67 -13.23
CA ASN A 176 -9.38 6.69 -12.67
C ASN A 176 -8.40 6.09 -11.65
N PRO A 177 -7.18 5.69 -12.06
CA PRO A 177 -6.20 5.10 -11.15
C PRO A 177 -5.83 5.98 -9.95
N LEU A 178 -5.95 7.30 -10.07
CA LEU A 178 -5.66 8.25 -8.98
C LEU A 178 -6.77 8.28 -7.93
N ALA A 179 -8.00 7.89 -8.27
CA ALA A 179 -9.09 7.77 -7.32
C ALA A 179 -9.10 6.40 -6.59
N THR A 180 -8.14 5.53 -6.91
CA THR A 180 -8.07 4.20 -6.29
C THR A 180 -7.55 4.30 -4.86
N LYS A 181 -8.32 3.70 -3.95
CA LYS A 181 -7.90 3.40 -2.59
C LYS A 181 -7.66 1.90 -2.45
N SER A 182 -6.73 1.53 -1.63
CA SER A 182 -6.38 0.12 -1.38
C SER A 182 -6.45 -0.18 0.10
N LEU A 183 -6.94 -1.38 0.43
CA LEU A 183 -6.99 -1.91 1.77
C LEU A 183 -6.38 -3.31 1.73
N SER A 184 -5.36 -3.55 2.55
CA SER A 184 -4.74 -4.86 2.72
C SER A 184 -5.13 -5.45 4.07
N PHE A 185 -5.57 -6.69 4.06
CA PHE A 185 -5.90 -7.46 5.24
C PHE A 185 -5.07 -8.74 5.29
N GLN A 186 -4.39 -8.95 6.41
CA GLN A 186 -3.71 -10.19 6.75
C GLN A 186 -4.22 -10.64 8.12
N GLY A 187 -4.78 -11.83 8.18
CA GLY A 187 -5.35 -12.40 9.39
C GLY A 187 -4.69 -13.72 9.78
N ILE A 188 -4.58 -13.94 11.06
CA ILE A 188 -4.14 -15.20 11.67
C ILE A 188 -5.16 -15.56 12.73
N TYR A 189 -5.59 -16.81 12.75
CA TYR A 189 -6.43 -17.31 13.82
C TYR A 189 -5.87 -18.61 14.40
N GLY A 190 -6.15 -18.82 15.67
CA GLY A 190 -5.65 -19.90 16.50
C GLY A 190 -5.90 -19.54 17.97
N ASP A 191 -5.21 -20.18 18.89
CA ASP A 191 -5.33 -19.86 20.32
C ASP A 191 -4.25 -18.85 20.72
N LEU A 192 -4.64 -17.66 21.11
CA LEU A 192 -3.76 -16.60 21.62
C LEU A 192 -3.84 -16.56 23.15
N ALA A 193 -2.73 -16.89 23.80
CA ALA A 193 -2.68 -16.93 25.27
C ALA A 193 -2.73 -15.52 25.90
N ASP A 194 -2.08 -14.56 25.25
CA ASP A 194 -1.98 -13.15 25.69
C ASP A 194 -2.08 -12.24 24.45
N PRO A 195 -3.28 -11.80 24.07
CA PRO A 195 -3.49 -11.01 22.85
C PRO A 195 -2.67 -9.72 22.79
N GLU A 196 -2.49 -9.04 23.90
CA GLU A 196 -1.74 -7.78 23.92
C GLU A 196 -0.26 -8.01 23.64
N LYS A 197 0.35 -8.95 24.36
CA LYS A 197 1.75 -9.32 24.08
C LYS A 197 1.94 -9.87 22.67
N THR A 198 0.97 -10.59 22.15
CA THR A 198 1.02 -11.12 20.78
C THR A 198 0.99 -9.98 19.76
N VAL A 199 0.15 -8.95 19.95
CA VAL A 199 0.12 -7.76 19.08
C VAL A 199 1.45 -7.02 19.13
N ASP A 200 2.02 -6.79 20.31
CA ASP A 200 3.31 -6.11 20.47
C ASP A 200 4.45 -6.91 19.85
N ALA A 201 4.45 -8.23 20.01
CA ALA A 201 5.40 -9.12 19.37
C ALA A 201 5.28 -9.10 17.85
N TYR A 202 4.05 -9.01 17.34
CA TYR A 202 3.82 -8.96 15.90
C TYR A 202 4.37 -7.66 15.28
N PHE A 203 4.24 -6.50 15.95
CA PHE A 203 4.91 -5.26 15.54
C PHE A 203 6.43 -5.38 15.56
N ALA A 204 7.01 -6.02 16.60
CA ALA A 204 8.44 -6.24 16.68
C ALA A 204 8.95 -7.13 15.54
N ILE A 205 8.22 -8.17 15.20
CA ILE A 205 8.49 -9.03 14.05
C ILE A 205 8.42 -8.24 12.73
N ALA A 206 7.37 -7.45 12.53
CA ALA A 206 7.22 -6.62 11.34
C ALA A 206 8.44 -5.69 11.15
N LYS A 207 8.98 -5.13 12.24
CA LYS A 207 10.19 -4.31 12.24
C LYS A 207 11.44 -5.09 11.80
N LEU A 208 11.62 -6.32 12.31
CA LEU A 208 12.79 -7.14 11.97
C LEU A 208 12.80 -7.56 10.50
N LYS A 209 11.64 -7.95 9.96
CA LYS A 209 11.51 -8.36 8.55
C LYS A 209 11.59 -7.21 7.54
N ALA A 210 11.31 -6.01 8.00
CA ALA A 210 11.48 -4.81 7.20
C ALA A 210 12.89 -4.66 6.61
N GLY A 211 13.91 -5.29 7.20
CA GLY A 211 15.30 -5.28 6.73
C GLY A 211 15.65 -6.35 5.68
N ASP A 212 14.79 -7.35 5.47
CA ASP A 212 15.14 -8.52 4.63
C ASP A 212 14.72 -8.36 3.15
N ASP A 213 13.87 -7.40 2.81
CA ASP A 213 13.40 -7.19 1.44
C ASP A 213 14.40 -6.35 0.63
N LYS A 214 14.99 -6.96 -0.42
CA LYS A 214 15.92 -6.28 -1.34
C LYS A 214 15.22 -5.26 -2.27
N SER A 215 13.90 -5.29 -2.38
CA SER A 215 13.13 -4.41 -3.26
C SER A 215 12.65 -3.15 -2.56
N ALA A 216 12.54 -3.17 -1.24
CA ALA A 216 12.14 -2.04 -0.42
C ALA A 216 12.73 -2.18 0.99
N SER A 217 13.01 -1.06 1.63
CA SER A 217 13.21 -1.00 3.08
C SER A 217 11.96 -0.48 3.76
N VAL A 218 11.67 -0.99 4.93
CA VAL A 218 10.51 -0.61 5.74
C VAL A 218 10.99 -0.15 7.11
N GLU A 219 10.50 1.01 7.53
CA GLU A 219 10.78 1.59 8.83
C GLU A 219 9.48 1.85 9.57
N LEU A 220 9.33 1.33 10.78
CA LEU A 220 8.22 1.66 11.67
C LEU A 220 8.53 2.98 12.37
N LEU A 221 7.66 3.97 12.18
CA LEU A 221 7.81 5.31 12.75
C LEU A 221 7.11 5.34 14.12
N ASP A 222 7.78 5.97 15.09
CA ASP A 222 7.29 6.06 16.47
C ASP A 222 7.09 4.69 17.14
N SER A 223 6.21 4.64 18.15
CA SER A 223 5.77 3.42 18.83
C SER A 223 4.31 3.12 18.51
N PRO A 224 3.88 1.85 18.56
CA PRO A 224 2.46 1.51 18.40
C PRO A 224 1.59 2.27 19.41
N LYS A 225 0.50 2.88 18.93
CA LYS A 225 -0.47 3.62 19.74
C LYS A 225 -1.76 2.83 19.83
N THR A 226 -2.29 2.66 21.02
CA THR A 226 -3.64 2.10 21.21
C THR A 226 -4.67 3.10 20.66
N ILE A 227 -5.55 2.64 19.78
CA ILE A 227 -6.66 3.41 19.23
C ILE A 227 -7.93 2.60 19.46
N THR A 228 -8.98 3.27 19.94
CA THR A 228 -10.27 2.63 20.18
C THR A 228 -11.34 3.29 19.33
N PRO A 229 -11.58 2.79 18.09
CA PRO A 229 -12.63 3.30 17.23
C PRO A 229 -14.02 3.16 17.86
N SER A 230 -14.96 3.98 17.43
CA SER A 230 -16.33 3.90 17.91
C SER A 230 -16.94 2.51 17.68
N GLY A 231 -17.47 1.93 18.75
CA GLY A 231 -18.08 0.60 18.74
C GLY A 231 -17.11 -0.56 18.52
N PHE A 232 -15.79 -0.35 18.68
CA PHE A 232 -14.80 -1.41 18.78
C PHE A 232 -14.65 -1.84 20.23
N SER A 233 -14.76 -3.12 20.52
CA SER A 233 -14.62 -3.69 21.86
C SER A 233 -14.24 -5.17 21.79
N GLY A 234 -13.74 -5.69 22.91
CA GLY A 234 -13.43 -7.12 23.05
C GLY A 234 -12.06 -7.53 22.54
N ALA A 235 -11.29 -6.62 21.94
CA ALA A 235 -9.94 -6.87 21.49
C ALA A 235 -9.03 -5.66 21.77
N VAL A 236 -7.73 -5.86 21.79
CA VAL A 236 -6.77 -4.76 21.71
C VAL A 236 -6.59 -4.34 20.26
N LEU A 237 -6.44 -3.05 20.01
CA LEU A 237 -6.11 -2.50 18.71
C LEU A 237 -5.00 -1.46 18.86
N LYS A 238 -3.87 -1.72 18.20
CA LYS A 238 -2.75 -0.79 18.15
C LYS A 238 -2.43 -0.43 16.70
N CYS A 239 -2.07 0.82 16.47
CA CYS A 239 -1.72 1.34 15.14
C CYS A 239 -0.38 2.06 15.16
N GLN A 240 0.35 2.01 14.05
CA GLN A 240 1.64 2.64 13.86
C GLN A 240 1.82 3.07 12.40
N ALA A 241 2.53 4.16 12.15
CA ALA A 241 2.91 4.54 10.80
C ALA A 241 4.12 3.72 10.34
N MET A 242 4.12 3.36 9.06
CA MET A 242 5.17 2.60 8.41
C MET A 242 5.66 3.37 7.19
N LYS A 243 6.94 3.72 7.15
CA LYS A 243 7.60 4.31 5.99
C LYS A 243 8.19 3.21 5.13
N ILE A 244 7.90 3.26 3.84
CA ILE A 244 8.41 2.32 2.83
C ILE A 244 9.29 3.11 1.87
N SER A 245 10.53 2.67 1.70
CA SER A 245 11.48 3.24 0.75
C SER A 245 11.81 2.20 -0.32
N LEU A 246 11.44 2.49 -1.57
CA LEU A 246 11.66 1.60 -2.72
C LEU A 246 13.08 1.71 -3.24
N THR A 247 13.70 0.60 -3.62
CA THR A 247 14.99 0.61 -4.31
C THR A 247 14.86 1.17 -5.73
N ALA A 248 15.95 1.64 -6.31
CA ALA A 248 15.97 2.22 -7.66
C ALA A 248 15.43 1.27 -8.74
N SER A 249 15.55 -0.04 -8.54
CA SER A 249 15.03 -1.06 -9.48
C SER A 249 13.50 -1.18 -9.45
N THR A 250 12.87 -0.81 -8.34
CA THR A 250 11.40 -0.89 -8.15
C THR A 250 10.70 0.45 -8.36
N ALA A 251 11.35 1.56 -8.08
CA ALA A 251 10.84 2.92 -8.22
C ALA A 251 11.02 3.47 -9.63
N THR A 252 10.39 2.88 -10.65
CA THR A 252 10.55 3.33 -12.04
C THR A 252 9.73 4.56 -12.41
N LYS A 253 8.60 4.79 -11.76
CA LYS A 253 7.73 5.99 -11.91
C LYS A 253 6.93 6.16 -10.63
N GLY A 254 7.19 7.22 -9.87
CA GLY A 254 6.47 7.51 -8.63
C GLY A 254 7.40 7.87 -7.47
N PRO A 255 6.86 8.15 -6.29
CA PRO A 255 7.66 8.47 -5.12
C PRO A 255 8.53 7.28 -4.73
N LYS A 256 9.76 7.57 -4.35
CA LYS A 256 10.69 6.56 -3.85
C LYS A 256 10.37 6.17 -2.40
N GLU A 257 9.72 7.07 -1.68
CA GLU A 257 9.34 6.89 -0.29
C GLU A 257 7.88 7.28 -0.10
N PHE A 258 7.19 6.53 0.75
CA PHE A 258 5.81 6.83 1.15
C PHE A 258 5.51 6.24 2.51
N THR A 259 4.54 6.84 3.21
CA THR A 259 4.12 6.40 4.53
C THR A 259 2.70 5.85 4.46
N VAL A 260 2.51 4.68 5.09
CA VAL A 260 1.20 4.06 5.24
C VAL A 260 0.97 3.67 6.70
N PRO A 261 -0.25 3.78 7.22
CA PRO A 261 -0.61 3.28 8.53
C PRO A 261 -0.76 1.76 8.50
N ILE A 262 -0.38 1.11 9.58
CA ILE A 262 -0.74 -0.26 9.89
C ILE A 262 -1.46 -0.31 11.22
N CYS A 263 -2.55 -1.07 11.31
CA CYS A 263 -3.28 -1.33 12.53
C CYS A 263 -3.38 -2.83 12.76
N ILE A 264 -3.18 -3.27 13.98
CA ILE A 264 -3.23 -4.69 14.35
C ILE A 264 -4.19 -4.85 15.53
N TRP A 265 -5.21 -5.71 15.34
CA TRP A 265 -6.03 -6.15 16.46
C TRP A 265 -5.57 -7.52 16.97
N GLY A 266 -5.83 -7.78 18.24
CA GLY A 266 -5.64 -9.09 18.84
C GLY A 266 -6.74 -9.41 19.84
N ASP A 267 -7.29 -10.60 19.76
CA ASP A 267 -8.16 -11.21 20.78
C ASP A 267 -7.72 -12.64 21.05
N TYR A 268 -8.44 -13.38 21.90
CA TYR A 268 -8.02 -14.74 22.29
C TYR A 268 -8.06 -15.79 21.17
N SER A 269 -8.56 -15.47 19.98
CA SER A 269 -8.64 -16.40 18.85
C SER A 269 -8.13 -15.80 17.54
N THR A 270 -8.05 -14.48 17.42
CA THR A 270 -7.75 -13.82 16.15
C THR A 270 -6.77 -12.69 16.29
N LEU A 271 -5.88 -12.57 15.31
CA LEU A 271 -4.99 -11.43 15.09
C LEU A 271 -5.17 -10.97 13.65
N GLY A 272 -5.36 -9.68 13.43
CA GLY A 272 -5.48 -9.16 12.08
C GLY A 272 -4.70 -7.88 11.90
N MET A 273 -3.92 -7.81 10.83
CA MET A 273 -3.19 -6.63 10.40
C MET A 273 -3.90 -6.00 9.20
N VAL A 274 -4.10 -4.71 9.27
CA VAL A 274 -4.77 -3.90 8.25
C VAL A 274 -3.91 -2.71 7.89
N SER A 275 -3.80 -2.44 6.60
CA SER A 275 -3.16 -1.25 6.05
C SER A 275 -4.06 -0.63 5.00
N ALA A 276 -4.19 0.68 4.99
CA ALA A 276 -4.97 1.42 4.01
C ALA A 276 -4.11 2.48 3.31
N SER A 277 -4.38 2.71 2.03
CA SER A 277 -3.68 3.70 1.25
C SER A 277 -4.56 4.32 0.16
N ASP A 278 -4.24 5.55 -0.22
CA ASP A 278 -4.86 6.32 -1.28
C ASP A 278 -3.81 6.65 -2.34
N ALA A 279 -4.08 6.31 -3.60
CA ALA A 279 -3.10 6.42 -4.68
C ALA A 279 -2.65 7.87 -4.94
N ALA A 280 -3.59 8.83 -4.92
CA ALA A 280 -3.26 10.22 -5.15
C ALA A 280 -2.39 10.80 -4.02
N SER A 281 -2.72 10.47 -2.78
CA SER A 281 -1.94 10.88 -1.60
C SER A 281 -0.52 10.33 -1.64
N LEU A 282 -0.37 9.04 -1.94
CA LEU A 282 0.95 8.40 -2.06
C LEU A 282 1.80 9.05 -3.17
N LEU A 283 1.21 9.33 -4.33
CA LEU A 283 1.90 10.01 -5.44
C LEU A 283 2.29 11.44 -5.10
N ALA A 284 1.52 12.10 -4.24
CA ALA A 284 1.82 13.44 -3.74
C ALA A 284 2.84 13.44 -2.58
N GLY A 285 3.41 12.28 -2.21
CA GLY A 285 4.34 12.13 -1.09
C GLY A 285 3.69 12.34 0.29
N LYS A 286 2.35 12.20 0.37
CA LYS A 286 1.57 12.32 1.61
C LYS A 286 1.23 10.93 2.14
N PRO A 287 0.94 10.79 3.46
CA PRO A 287 0.39 9.55 3.98
C PRO A 287 -0.89 9.17 3.24
N GLY A 288 -0.99 7.91 2.81
CA GLY A 288 -2.13 7.42 2.03
C GLY A 288 -3.43 7.29 2.82
N SER A 289 -3.36 7.34 4.15
CA SER A 289 -4.48 7.31 5.10
C SER A 289 -3.99 7.75 6.47
N THR A 290 -4.88 8.11 7.39
CA THR A 290 -4.51 8.38 8.80
C THR A 290 -4.56 7.09 9.63
N LEU A 291 -3.96 7.13 10.84
CA LEU A 291 -4.05 6.03 11.80
C LEU A 291 -5.50 5.79 12.21
N GLU A 292 -6.28 6.84 12.44
CA GLU A 292 -7.68 6.78 12.85
C GLU A 292 -8.56 6.17 11.74
N GLN A 293 -8.40 6.63 10.50
CA GLN A 293 -9.14 6.08 9.35
C GLN A 293 -8.84 4.58 9.16
N THR A 294 -7.57 4.19 9.33
CA THR A 294 -7.19 2.79 9.23
C THR A 294 -7.69 1.98 10.41
N ALA A 295 -7.72 2.56 11.62
CA ALA A 295 -8.31 1.92 12.79
C ALA A 295 -9.82 1.68 12.62
N ASP A 296 -10.56 2.64 12.03
CA ASP A 296 -11.99 2.48 11.72
C ASP A 296 -12.23 1.33 10.74
N LEU A 297 -11.44 1.25 9.66
CA LEU A 297 -11.50 0.14 8.70
C LEU A 297 -11.14 -1.20 9.37
N THR A 298 -10.17 -1.17 10.29
CA THR A 298 -9.77 -2.34 11.07
C THR A 298 -10.91 -2.80 11.99
N ALA A 299 -11.62 -1.88 12.62
CA ALA A 299 -12.79 -2.21 13.44
C ALA A 299 -13.93 -2.81 12.62
N LYS A 300 -14.16 -2.33 11.40
CA LYS A 300 -15.15 -2.92 10.46
C LYS A 300 -14.74 -4.34 10.06
N LEU A 301 -13.46 -4.56 9.72
CA LEU A 301 -12.92 -5.89 9.43
C LEU A 301 -13.03 -6.83 10.63
N TYR A 302 -12.69 -6.38 11.82
CA TYR A 302 -12.83 -7.17 13.04
C TYR A 302 -14.26 -7.69 13.24
N LYS A 303 -15.27 -6.89 12.91
CA LYS A 303 -16.69 -7.28 13.01
C LYS A 303 -17.13 -8.25 11.92
N THR A 304 -16.62 -8.08 10.69
CA THR A 304 -17.10 -8.81 9.51
C THR A 304 -16.28 -10.04 9.17
N ALA A 305 -15.00 -10.06 9.51
CA ALA A 305 -14.11 -11.18 9.22
C ALA A 305 -14.15 -12.29 10.29
N ARG A 306 -14.64 -12.02 11.49
CA ARG A 306 -14.70 -13.00 12.58
C ARG A 306 -16.00 -13.78 12.55
N VAL A 307 -15.89 -15.10 12.54
CA VAL A 307 -17.04 -16.02 12.65
C VAL A 307 -16.75 -17.06 13.72
N LYS A 308 -17.77 -17.56 14.40
CA LYS A 308 -17.61 -18.68 15.33
C LYS A 308 -17.08 -19.89 14.57
N ALA A 309 -16.12 -20.61 15.19
CA ALA A 309 -15.50 -21.82 14.61
C ALA A 309 -16.46 -23.01 14.66
#